data_219a65210a6cee36a5401122f75505be
#
_entry.id   219a65210a6cee36a5401122f75505be
#
_cell.length_a   1.000
_cell.length_b   1.000
_cell.length_c   1.000
_cell.angle_alpha   90.00
_cell.angle_beta   90.00
_cell.angle_gamma   90.00
#
_symmetry.space_group_name_H-M   'P 1'
#
loop_
_entity.id
_entity.type
_entity.pdbx_description
1 polymer ?
#
loop_
_entity_poly.entity_id
_entity_poly.type
_entity_poly.pdbx_seq_one_letter_code
_entity_poly.pdbx_strand_id
1 'polypeptide(L)'
;GHWPNKIDPDVIPAALERIRASKLIHLHGQREIAFNEKSDVVMNKRQKLPFHTNGMRFIAYDANGAEIASRDYYSVGGGFVVNQDEAAEDRIVADTTPVAHPFASGDELLARCAESGLSIAQLMLANERAWRSEEQIRDGLRELWQAMQDCVARGIRQSGTLPGGLHVVRRAPSLHAELSGHPEAAMRDPLTVLDWVNLYALAVNEE
;
A
#
# COMPACT_ATOMS: atom_id res chain seq x y z
N GLY A 1 -13.83 -9.06 -3.28
CA GLY A 1 -14.56 -8.23 -2.33
C GLY A 1 -13.78 -7.94 -1.05
N HIS A 2 -12.45 -8.08 -1.08
CA HIS A 2 -11.63 -7.73 0.08
C HIS A 2 -11.29 -6.24 0.08
N TRP A 3 -11.33 -5.64 1.27
CA TRP A 3 -10.75 -4.32 1.47
C TRP A 3 -9.21 -4.45 1.49
N PRO A 4 -8.46 -3.64 0.72
CA PRO A 4 -7.01 -3.76 0.62
C PRO A 4 -6.27 -3.70 1.97
N ASN A 5 -6.77 -2.88 2.88
CA ASN A 5 -6.21 -2.70 4.23
C ASN A 5 -6.65 -3.76 5.25
N LYS A 6 -7.47 -4.73 4.85
CA LYS A 6 -8.01 -5.78 5.74
C LYS A 6 -7.75 -7.19 5.26
N ILE A 7 -7.11 -7.34 4.10
CA ILE A 7 -6.73 -8.67 3.61
C ILE A 7 -5.52 -9.16 4.41
N ASP A 8 -5.57 -10.42 4.82
CA ASP A 8 -4.41 -11.09 5.39
C ASP A 8 -3.49 -11.56 4.25
N PRO A 9 -2.25 -11.03 4.14
CA PRO A 9 -1.31 -11.44 3.10
C PRO A 9 -1.01 -12.94 3.08
N ASP A 10 -1.05 -13.61 4.24
CA ASP A 10 -0.71 -15.02 4.36
C ASP A 10 -1.73 -15.95 3.67
N VAL A 11 -2.97 -15.48 3.46
CA VAL A 11 -4.00 -16.26 2.75
C VAL A 11 -3.96 -16.08 1.22
N ILE A 12 -3.25 -15.07 0.72
CA ILE A 12 -3.23 -14.73 -0.72
C ILE A 12 -2.71 -15.87 -1.59
N PRO A 13 -1.57 -16.53 -1.29
CA PRO A 13 -1.04 -17.60 -2.14
C PRO A 13 -2.05 -18.74 -2.34
N ALA A 14 -2.65 -19.23 -1.25
CA ALA A 14 -3.64 -20.31 -1.30
C ALA A 14 -4.93 -19.88 -2.04
N ALA A 15 -5.33 -18.63 -1.89
CA ALA A 15 -6.48 -18.07 -2.62
C ALA A 15 -6.23 -18.02 -4.13
N LEU A 16 -5.04 -17.59 -4.56
CA LEU A 16 -4.64 -17.56 -5.95
C LEU A 16 -4.57 -18.97 -6.56
N GLU A 17 -3.98 -19.93 -5.86
CA GLU A 17 -3.95 -21.33 -6.32
C GLU A 17 -5.35 -21.91 -6.50
N ARG A 18 -6.26 -21.66 -5.56
CA ARG A 18 -7.65 -22.07 -5.67
C ARG A 18 -8.35 -21.45 -6.88
N ILE A 19 -8.20 -20.14 -7.11
CA ILE A 19 -8.77 -19.44 -8.26
C ILE A 19 -8.22 -20.01 -9.57
N ARG A 20 -6.91 -20.23 -9.65
CA ARG A 20 -6.26 -20.81 -10.83
C ARG A 20 -6.72 -22.23 -11.14
N ALA A 21 -6.92 -23.04 -10.11
CA ALA A 21 -7.39 -24.42 -10.22
C ALA A 21 -8.88 -24.49 -10.59
N SER A 22 -9.71 -23.74 -9.90
CA SER A 22 -11.18 -23.75 -10.11
C SER A 22 -11.63 -22.96 -11.34
N LYS A 23 -10.84 -21.95 -11.75
CA LYS A 23 -11.22 -20.93 -12.74
C LYS A 23 -12.49 -20.17 -12.36
N LEU A 24 -12.66 -19.94 -11.08
CA LEU A 24 -13.81 -19.24 -10.51
C LEU A 24 -13.33 -18.16 -9.55
N ILE A 25 -14.02 -17.00 -9.54
CA ILE A 25 -13.86 -15.98 -8.50
C ILE A 25 -15.22 -15.60 -7.93
N HIS A 26 -15.22 -15.16 -6.68
CA HIS A 26 -16.40 -14.61 -6.02
C HIS A 26 -16.36 -13.08 -6.12
N LEU A 27 -17.15 -12.51 -7.04
CA LEU A 27 -17.31 -11.06 -7.14
C LEU A 27 -17.92 -10.50 -5.86
N HIS A 28 -17.21 -9.60 -5.23
CA HIS A 28 -17.61 -8.95 -3.98
C HIS A 28 -18.00 -9.93 -2.87
N GLY A 29 -17.49 -11.17 -2.93
CA GLY A 29 -17.86 -12.22 -1.99
C GLY A 29 -19.31 -12.73 -2.11
N GLN A 30 -20.05 -12.30 -3.13
CA GLN A 30 -21.48 -12.57 -3.27
C GLN A 30 -21.83 -13.47 -4.45
N ARG A 31 -21.11 -13.33 -5.56
CA ARG A 31 -21.45 -14.03 -6.79
C ARG A 31 -20.23 -14.73 -7.38
N GLU A 32 -20.35 -16.03 -7.54
CA GLU A 32 -19.36 -16.83 -8.26
C GLU A 32 -19.50 -16.62 -9.76
N ILE A 33 -18.38 -16.35 -10.43
CA ILE A 33 -18.29 -16.22 -11.87
C ILE A 33 -17.08 -16.98 -12.41
N ALA A 34 -17.16 -17.39 -13.67
CA ALA A 34 -16.01 -17.94 -14.39
C ALA A 34 -14.93 -16.86 -14.53
N PHE A 35 -13.68 -17.26 -14.28
CA PHE A 35 -12.51 -16.39 -14.37
C PHE A 35 -11.26 -17.19 -14.75
N ASN A 36 -10.62 -16.79 -15.81
CA ASN A 36 -9.35 -17.37 -16.24
C ASN A 36 -8.29 -16.27 -16.30
N GLU A 37 -7.37 -16.27 -15.33
CA GLU A 37 -6.30 -15.28 -15.24
C GLU A 37 -5.56 -15.03 -16.57
N LYS A 38 -5.36 -16.07 -17.38
CA LYS A 38 -4.60 -15.95 -18.66
C LYS A 38 -5.35 -15.21 -19.74
N SER A 39 -6.67 -15.29 -19.78
CA SER A 39 -7.51 -14.60 -20.78
C SER A 39 -8.14 -13.32 -20.25
N ASP A 40 -8.47 -13.28 -18.97
CA ASP A 40 -9.31 -12.23 -18.40
C ASP A 40 -8.48 -11.12 -17.75
N VAL A 41 -7.16 -11.35 -17.51
CA VAL A 41 -6.21 -10.32 -17.08
C VAL A 41 -5.26 -9.99 -18.22
N VAL A 42 -5.54 -8.90 -18.92
CA VAL A 42 -4.75 -8.47 -20.08
C VAL A 42 -3.79 -7.36 -19.71
N MET A 43 -2.48 -7.65 -19.75
CA MET A 43 -1.42 -6.68 -19.46
C MET A 43 -1.01 -5.95 -20.75
N ASN A 44 -1.56 -4.75 -20.98
CA ASN A 44 -1.28 -3.92 -22.15
C ASN A 44 0.05 -3.17 -22.00
N LYS A 45 1.12 -3.73 -22.55
CA LYS A 45 2.47 -3.13 -22.46
C LYS A 45 2.69 -1.94 -23.42
N ARG A 46 1.85 -1.79 -24.46
CA ARG A 46 2.03 -0.80 -25.54
C ARG A 46 0.93 0.24 -25.62
N GLN A 47 -0.17 0.02 -24.93
CA GLN A 47 -1.31 0.93 -24.92
C GLN A 47 -1.51 1.47 -23.49
N LYS A 48 -1.78 2.75 -23.40
CA LYS A 48 -2.07 3.43 -22.15
C LYS A 48 -3.50 3.95 -22.18
N LEU A 49 -4.16 3.96 -21.05
CA LEU A 49 -5.41 4.66 -20.90
C LEU A 49 -5.17 6.18 -20.90
N PRO A 50 -6.14 7.00 -21.32
CA PRO A 50 -5.89 8.42 -21.65
C PRO A 50 -5.36 9.27 -20.50
N PHE A 51 -5.86 9.06 -19.29
CA PHE A 51 -5.60 9.97 -18.16
C PHE A 51 -4.24 9.71 -17.47
N HIS A 52 -3.92 8.43 -17.16
CA HIS A 52 -2.69 8.11 -16.45
C HIS A 52 -2.09 6.77 -16.91
N THR A 53 -0.77 6.63 -16.79
CA THR A 53 -0.07 5.40 -17.20
C THR A 53 -0.41 4.18 -16.35
N ASN A 54 -0.69 4.39 -15.06
CA ASN A 54 -1.14 3.35 -14.14
C ASN A 54 -2.66 3.27 -14.15
N GLY A 55 -3.22 2.81 -15.26
CA GLY A 55 -4.65 2.66 -15.46
C GLY A 55 -5.06 1.21 -15.59
N MET A 56 -6.26 0.89 -15.14
CA MET A 56 -6.87 -0.42 -15.25
C MET A 56 -8.31 -0.26 -15.71
N ARG A 57 -8.69 -1.00 -16.75
CA ARG A 57 -10.07 -1.08 -17.24
C ARG A 57 -10.70 -2.38 -16.78
N PHE A 58 -11.86 -2.27 -16.16
CA PHE A 58 -12.72 -3.40 -15.84
C PHE A 58 -13.88 -3.43 -16.81
N ILE A 59 -14.12 -4.61 -17.39
CA ILE A 59 -15.24 -4.85 -18.32
C ILE A 59 -16.05 -6.01 -17.78
N ALA A 60 -17.36 -5.83 -17.66
CA ALA A 60 -18.28 -6.89 -17.31
C ALA A 60 -19.10 -7.31 -18.54
N TYR A 61 -19.29 -8.61 -18.68
CA TYR A 61 -20.05 -9.21 -19.74
C TYR A 61 -21.26 -9.98 -19.20
N ASP A 62 -22.32 -10.06 -19.96
CA ASP A 62 -23.44 -10.94 -19.69
C ASP A 62 -23.12 -12.41 -20.05
N ALA A 63 -24.09 -13.31 -19.84
CA ALA A 63 -23.95 -14.73 -20.17
C ALA A 63 -23.79 -15.01 -21.68
N ASN A 64 -24.16 -14.06 -22.54
CA ASN A 64 -24.04 -14.16 -24.00
C ASN A 64 -22.74 -13.53 -24.52
N GLY A 65 -21.91 -12.95 -23.63
CA GLY A 65 -20.68 -12.28 -23.98
C GLY A 65 -20.84 -10.82 -24.41
N ALA A 66 -22.04 -10.23 -24.23
CA ALA A 66 -22.26 -8.80 -24.48
C ALA A 66 -21.71 -7.96 -23.30
N GLU A 67 -21.00 -6.88 -23.62
CA GLU A 67 -20.52 -5.93 -22.60
C GLU A 67 -21.70 -5.22 -21.96
N ILE A 68 -21.78 -5.30 -20.62
CA ILE A 68 -22.84 -4.66 -19.82
C ILE A 68 -22.33 -3.50 -18.97
N ALA A 69 -21.03 -3.44 -18.71
CA ALA A 69 -20.41 -2.33 -18.02
C ALA A 69 -18.91 -2.25 -18.33
N SER A 70 -18.39 -1.03 -18.39
CA SER A 70 -16.95 -0.74 -18.47
C SER A 70 -16.61 0.40 -17.53
N ARG A 71 -15.47 0.31 -16.82
CA ARG A 71 -14.98 1.34 -15.89
C ARG A 71 -13.47 1.41 -15.92
N ASP A 72 -12.96 2.63 -16.03
CA ASP A 72 -11.54 2.92 -15.93
C ASP A 72 -11.21 3.46 -14.53
N TYR A 73 -10.13 2.95 -13.96
CA TYR A 73 -9.55 3.39 -12.70
C TYR A 73 -8.08 3.68 -12.89
N TYR A 74 -7.57 4.69 -12.16
CA TYR A 74 -6.20 5.15 -12.27
C TYR A 74 -5.57 5.30 -10.89
N SER A 75 -4.39 4.69 -10.70
CA SER A 75 -3.57 4.91 -9.51
C SER A 75 -2.67 6.11 -9.77
N VAL A 76 -2.96 7.23 -9.13
CA VAL A 76 -2.29 8.53 -9.39
C VAL A 76 -1.17 8.84 -8.40
N GLY A 77 -0.83 7.89 -7.53
CA GLY A 77 0.19 8.03 -6.49
C GLY A 77 -0.41 8.32 -5.11
N GLY A 78 0.42 8.20 -4.07
CA GLY A 78 0.00 8.42 -2.69
C GLY A 78 -1.11 7.50 -2.17
N GLY A 79 -1.38 6.37 -2.85
CA GLY A 79 -2.48 5.47 -2.53
C GLY A 79 -3.85 5.90 -3.08
N PHE A 80 -3.90 7.01 -3.80
CA PHE A 80 -5.15 7.50 -4.39
C PHE A 80 -5.49 6.76 -5.67
N VAL A 81 -6.75 6.31 -5.76
CA VAL A 81 -7.34 5.72 -6.96
C VAL A 81 -8.52 6.58 -7.36
N VAL A 82 -8.50 7.07 -8.59
CA VAL A 82 -9.59 7.86 -9.18
C VAL A 82 -10.23 7.08 -10.31
N ASN A 83 -11.53 7.26 -10.49
CA ASN A 83 -12.24 6.72 -11.65
C ASN A 83 -12.22 7.72 -12.82
N GLN A 84 -12.77 7.31 -13.97
CA GLN A 84 -12.80 8.11 -15.18
C GLN A 84 -13.52 9.46 -15.00
N ASP A 85 -14.60 9.49 -14.21
CA ASP A 85 -15.41 10.70 -14.01
C ASP A 85 -14.66 11.68 -13.09
N GLU A 86 -14.05 11.20 -12.02
CA GLU A 86 -13.19 11.98 -11.10
C GLU A 86 -11.93 12.49 -11.80
N ALA A 87 -11.35 11.67 -12.69
CA ALA A 87 -10.19 12.04 -13.49
C ALA A 87 -10.51 13.20 -14.46
N ALA A 88 -11.73 13.22 -15.04
CA ALA A 88 -12.16 14.27 -15.95
C ALA A 88 -12.40 15.63 -15.25
N GLU A 89 -12.67 15.61 -13.94
CA GLU A 89 -12.95 16.81 -13.16
C GLU A 89 -11.72 17.38 -12.42
N ASP A 90 -10.54 16.74 -12.56
CA ASP A 90 -9.31 17.06 -11.81
C ASP A 90 -9.53 17.10 -10.28
N ARG A 91 -10.47 16.30 -9.81
CA ARG A 91 -10.91 16.28 -8.41
C ARG A 91 -10.15 15.28 -7.58
N ILE A 92 -8.97 15.64 -7.13
CA ILE A 92 -8.61 15.33 -5.74
C ILE A 92 -9.41 16.31 -4.91
N VAL A 93 -10.54 15.91 -4.33
CA VAL A 93 -11.31 16.78 -3.44
C VAL A 93 -10.41 17.12 -2.27
N ALA A 94 -9.83 18.31 -2.30
CA ALA A 94 -9.05 18.80 -1.18
C ALA A 94 -9.96 18.83 0.06
N ASP A 95 -9.57 18.14 1.12
CA ASP A 95 -10.27 18.25 2.39
C ASP A 95 -10.13 19.69 2.90
N THR A 96 -11.24 20.39 2.98
CA THR A 96 -11.31 21.80 3.43
C THR A 96 -11.62 21.93 4.92
N THR A 97 -11.56 20.82 5.68
CA THR A 97 -11.81 20.84 7.12
C THR A 97 -10.83 21.81 7.81
N PRO A 98 -11.32 22.80 8.56
CA PRO A 98 -10.45 23.71 9.29
C PRO A 98 -9.63 22.97 10.34
N VAL A 99 -8.32 23.16 10.31
CA VAL A 99 -7.38 22.59 11.29
C VAL A 99 -6.79 23.68 12.18
N ALA A 100 -6.32 23.31 13.36
CA ALA A 100 -5.80 24.27 14.35
C ALA A 100 -4.53 24.99 13.87
N HIS A 101 -3.68 24.31 13.11
CA HIS A 101 -2.40 24.81 12.64
C HIS A 101 -2.21 24.49 11.15
N PRO A 102 -2.88 25.21 10.22
CA PRO A 102 -2.76 24.96 8.79
C PRO A 102 -1.36 25.31 8.30
N PHE A 103 -0.82 24.50 7.36
CA PHE A 103 0.42 24.76 6.66
C PHE A 103 0.38 24.09 5.28
N ALA A 104 1.10 24.66 4.31
CA ALA A 104 1.21 24.16 2.95
C ALA A 104 2.68 23.82 2.55
N SER A 105 3.64 24.18 3.39
CA SER A 105 5.07 23.93 3.15
C SER A 105 5.81 23.55 4.44
N GLY A 106 7.03 23.01 4.29
CA GLY A 106 7.89 22.70 5.43
C GLY A 106 8.27 23.96 6.23
N ASP A 107 8.51 25.06 5.57
CA ASP A 107 8.83 26.35 6.21
C ASP A 107 7.66 26.87 7.05
N GLU A 108 6.44 26.78 6.53
CA GLU A 108 5.25 27.13 7.29
C GLU A 108 5.04 26.20 8.51
N LEU A 109 5.26 24.90 8.35
CA LEU A 109 5.19 23.95 9.46
C LEU A 109 6.17 24.34 10.57
N LEU A 110 7.42 24.65 10.23
CA LEU A 110 8.42 25.10 11.21
C LEU A 110 8.07 26.42 11.87
N ALA A 111 7.53 27.39 11.09
CA ALA A 111 7.03 28.65 11.63
C ALA A 111 5.88 28.42 12.64
N ARG A 112 4.90 27.57 12.30
CA ARG A 112 3.81 27.20 13.21
C ARG A 112 4.30 26.50 14.49
N CYS A 113 5.30 25.64 14.38
CA CYS A 113 5.94 25.04 15.55
C CYS A 113 6.60 26.08 16.44
N ALA A 114 7.33 27.04 15.86
CA ALA A 114 7.98 28.12 16.60
C ALA A 114 6.96 29.06 17.29
N GLU A 115 5.89 29.44 16.59
CA GLU A 115 4.83 30.29 17.11
C GLU A 115 4.04 29.64 18.25
N SER A 116 3.74 28.34 18.13
CA SER A 116 2.91 27.60 19.11
C SER A 116 3.72 26.98 20.24
N GLY A 117 5.04 26.86 20.12
CA GLY A 117 5.89 26.11 21.03
C GLY A 117 5.70 24.59 20.99
N LEU A 118 4.98 24.09 19.97
CA LEU A 118 4.71 22.66 19.80
C LEU A 118 5.82 22.01 18.95
N SER A 119 6.11 20.75 19.27
CA SER A 119 6.85 19.90 18.32
C SER A 119 5.99 19.57 17.10
N ILE A 120 6.62 19.16 15.99
CA ILE A 120 5.91 18.70 14.77
C ILE A 120 4.86 17.64 15.14
N ALA A 121 5.22 16.65 15.96
CA ALA A 121 4.29 15.59 16.37
C ALA A 121 3.08 16.12 17.15
N GLN A 122 3.29 17.07 18.03
CA GLN A 122 2.19 17.69 18.81
C GLN A 122 1.29 18.54 17.94
N LEU A 123 1.87 19.27 16.98
CA LEU A 123 1.12 20.08 16.01
C LEU A 123 0.28 19.19 15.09
N MET A 124 0.85 18.10 14.56
CA MET A 124 0.12 17.12 13.76
C MET A 124 -1.02 16.47 14.56
N LEU A 125 -0.79 16.12 15.82
CA LEU A 125 -1.84 15.60 16.70
C LEU A 125 -2.97 16.63 16.93
N ALA A 126 -2.63 17.91 17.07
CA ALA A 126 -3.62 18.97 17.22
C ALA A 126 -4.47 19.12 15.95
N ASN A 127 -3.87 19.03 14.78
CA ASN A 127 -4.59 19.10 13.49
C ASN A 127 -5.49 17.87 13.29
N GLU A 128 -5.02 16.66 13.61
CA GLU A 128 -5.77 15.42 13.45
C GLU A 128 -7.06 15.38 14.27
N ARG A 129 -7.13 16.13 15.38
CA ARG A 129 -8.35 16.30 16.18
C ARG A 129 -9.52 16.98 15.44
N ALA A 130 -9.29 17.56 14.27
CA ALA A 130 -10.35 18.07 13.41
C ALA A 130 -11.26 16.97 12.87
N TRP A 131 -10.76 15.74 12.75
CA TRP A 131 -11.49 14.60 12.17
C TRP A 131 -11.80 13.49 13.17
N ARG A 132 -11.01 13.36 14.24
CA ARG A 132 -11.05 12.21 15.15
C ARG A 132 -10.87 12.61 16.59
N SER A 133 -11.42 11.81 17.50
CA SER A 133 -11.09 11.92 18.92
C SER A 133 -9.65 11.47 19.17
N GLU A 134 -9.07 11.90 20.29
CA GLU A 134 -7.70 11.52 20.66
C GLU A 134 -7.54 10.00 20.82
N GLU A 135 -8.55 9.31 21.33
CA GLU A 135 -8.59 7.86 21.44
C GLU A 135 -8.55 7.20 20.05
N GLN A 136 -9.39 7.66 19.11
CA GLN A 136 -9.40 7.17 17.73
C GLN A 136 -8.07 7.40 17.02
N ILE A 137 -7.41 8.55 17.26
CA ILE A 137 -6.09 8.83 16.70
C ILE A 137 -5.05 7.84 17.22
N ARG A 138 -5.02 7.64 18.56
CA ARG A 138 -4.06 6.73 19.17
C ARG A 138 -4.26 5.28 18.73
N ASP A 139 -5.50 4.85 18.64
CA ASP A 139 -5.83 3.48 18.22
C ASP A 139 -5.49 3.28 16.74
N GLY A 140 -5.81 4.24 15.87
CA GLY A 140 -5.41 4.20 14.46
C GLY A 140 -3.88 4.17 14.27
N LEU A 141 -3.13 4.96 15.04
CA LEU A 141 -1.67 4.93 15.01
C LEU A 141 -1.09 3.59 15.49
N ARG A 142 -1.71 2.95 16.50
CA ARG A 142 -1.30 1.61 16.94
C ARG A 142 -1.59 0.55 15.88
N GLU A 143 -2.75 0.63 15.21
CA GLU A 143 -3.10 -0.27 14.11
C GLU A 143 -2.08 -0.16 12.97
N LEU A 144 -1.73 1.06 12.55
CA LEU A 144 -0.70 1.29 11.52
C LEU A 144 0.67 0.76 11.95
N TRP A 145 1.06 1.01 13.19
CA TRP A 145 2.33 0.52 13.73
C TRP A 145 2.37 -1.01 13.76
N GLN A 146 1.29 -1.65 14.18
CA GLN A 146 1.20 -3.11 14.19
C GLN A 146 1.32 -3.69 12.78
N ALA A 147 0.62 -3.10 11.81
CA ALA A 147 0.73 -3.52 10.41
C ALA A 147 2.17 -3.42 9.88
N MET A 148 2.90 -2.35 10.22
CA MET A 148 4.30 -2.20 9.83
C MET A 148 5.20 -3.24 10.51
N GLN A 149 4.98 -3.53 11.79
CA GLN A 149 5.73 -4.57 12.51
C GLN A 149 5.50 -5.95 11.90
N ASP A 150 4.25 -6.28 11.57
CA ASP A 150 3.87 -7.56 10.96
C ASP A 150 4.48 -7.70 9.56
N CYS A 151 4.46 -6.64 8.76
CA CYS A 151 5.10 -6.57 7.44
C CYS A 151 6.61 -6.88 7.54
N VAL A 152 7.34 -6.17 8.40
CA VAL A 152 8.76 -6.43 8.64
C VAL A 152 9.01 -7.86 9.11
N ALA A 153 8.21 -8.33 10.06
CA ALA A 153 8.36 -9.68 10.60
C ALA A 153 8.11 -10.78 9.54
N ARG A 154 7.18 -10.57 8.61
CA ARG A 154 6.98 -11.47 7.46
C ARG A 154 8.14 -11.39 6.49
N GLY A 155 8.56 -10.19 6.08
CA GLY A 155 9.66 -9.99 5.14
C GLY A 155 10.99 -10.60 5.59
N ILE A 156 11.28 -10.54 6.90
CA ILE A 156 12.47 -11.20 7.49
C ILE A 156 12.39 -12.73 7.41
N ARG A 157 11.19 -13.31 7.43
CA ARG A 157 11.02 -14.77 7.40
C ARG A 157 10.85 -15.35 6.01
N GLN A 158 10.31 -14.56 5.06
CA GLN A 158 10.03 -15.04 3.72
C GLN A 158 11.29 -15.15 2.88
N SER A 159 11.57 -16.33 2.36
CA SER A 159 12.69 -16.63 1.46
C SER A 159 12.21 -16.89 0.02
N GLY A 160 13.15 -17.11 -0.89
CA GLY A 160 12.86 -17.42 -2.30
C GLY A 160 12.87 -16.20 -3.20
N THR A 161 12.13 -16.28 -4.29
CA THR A 161 12.11 -15.25 -5.35
C THR A 161 10.78 -14.50 -5.32
N LEU A 162 10.85 -13.18 -5.46
CA LEU A 162 9.66 -12.34 -5.60
C LEU A 162 8.87 -12.72 -6.86
N PRO A 163 7.53 -12.71 -6.78
CA PRO A 163 6.70 -12.91 -7.95
C PRO A 163 6.94 -11.79 -8.98
N GLY A 164 6.92 -12.14 -10.28
CA GLY A 164 7.09 -11.21 -11.38
C GLY A 164 8.23 -11.59 -12.31
N GLY A 165 8.44 -10.78 -13.35
CA GLY A 165 9.39 -11.09 -14.43
C GLY A 165 10.86 -10.76 -14.13
N LEU A 166 11.18 -10.12 -13.01
CA LEU A 166 12.54 -9.70 -12.68
C LEU A 166 13.36 -10.76 -11.92
N HIS A 167 12.69 -11.79 -11.40
CA HIS A 167 13.32 -12.88 -10.64
C HIS A 167 14.20 -12.41 -9.46
N VAL A 168 13.76 -11.39 -8.75
CA VAL A 168 14.49 -10.82 -7.60
C VAL A 168 14.48 -11.80 -6.44
N VAL A 169 15.66 -12.20 -6.00
CA VAL A 169 15.82 -13.07 -4.82
C VAL A 169 15.67 -12.23 -3.55
N ARG A 170 14.89 -12.72 -2.60
CA ARG A 170 14.72 -12.08 -1.28
C ARG A 170 16.02 -12.14 -0.50
N ARG A 171 16.45 -11.00 0.03
CA ARG A 171 17.73 -10.81 0.75
C ARG A 171 17.53 -10.54 2.24
N ALA A 172 16.37 -10.06 2.64
CA ALA A 172 16.08 -9.69 4.03
C ALA A 172 16.36 -10.83 5.03
N PRO A 173 16.00 -12.11 4.78
CA PRO A 173 16.30 -13.19 5.72
C PRO A 173 17.79 -13.43 5.95
N SER A 174 18.61 -13.39 4.89
CA SER A 174 20.06 -13.59 5.00
C SER A 174 20.74 -12.42 5.70
N LEU A 175 20.36 -11.19 5.37
CA LEU A 175 20.90 -10.00 6.03
C LEU A 175 20.50 -9.96 7.52
N HIS A 176 19.27 -10.35 7.85
CA HIS A 176 18.83 -10.48 9.24
C HIS A 176 19.66 -11.49 10.03
N ALA A 177 19.92 -12.65 9.44
CA ALA A 177 20.74 -13.69 10.08
C ALA A 177 22.18 -13.23 10.31
N GLU A 178 22.76 -12.52 9.34
CA GLU A 178 24.11 -11.94 9.44
C GLU A 178 24.19 -10.90 10.56
N LEU A 179 23.31 -9.91 10.55
CA LEU A 179 23.30 -8.84 11.55
C LEU A 179 22.98 -9.35 12.96
N SER A 180 22.09 -10.33 13.08
CA SER A 180 21.73 -10.94 14.37
C SER A 180 22.84 -11.84 14.92
N GLY A 181 23.72 -12.35 14.05
CA GLY A 181 24.90 -13.13 14.45
C GLY A 181 26.00 -12.27 15.09
N HIS A 182 25.99 -10.96 14.83
CA HIS A 182 27.03 -10.03 15.31
C HIS A 182 26.42 -8.75 15.90
N PRO A 183 25.58 -8.84 16.95
CA PRO A 183 24.84 -7.69 17.49
C PRO A 183 25.76 -6.58 18.05
N GLU A 184 26.98 -6.92 18.47
CA GLU A 184 27.96 -5.98 18.97
C GLU A 184 28.62 -5.14 17.86
N ALA A 185 28.50 -5.54 16.59
CA ALA A 185 29.10 -4.79 15.47
C ALA A 185 28.51 -3.39 15.36
N ALA A 186 27.20 -3.25 15.57
CA ALA A 186 26.53 -1.95 15.57
C ALA A 186 27.04 -0.97 16.63
N MET A 187 27.61 -1.49 17.74
CA MET A 187 28.21 -0.66 18.79
C MET A 187 29.63 -0.20 18.45
N ARG A 188 30.31 -0.91 17.54
CA ARG A 188 31.70 -0.66 17.16
C ARG A 188 31.83 0.14 15.86
N ASP A 189 30.93 -0.10 14.93
CA ASP A 189 30.91 0.53 13.61
C ASP A 189 29.55 1.20 13.36
N PRO A 190 29.51 2.56 13.30
CA PRO A 190 28.29 3.30 13.00
C PRO A 190 27.66 2.93 11.64
N LEU A 191 28.43 2.41 10.67
CA LEU A 191 27.90 1.98 9.37
C LEU A 191 27.00 0.75 9.50
N THR A 192 27.22 -0.10 10.50
CA THR A 192 26.34 -1.25 10.78
C THR A 192 24.91 -0.83 11.16
N VAL A 193 24.73 0.38 11.67
CA VAL A 193 23.38 0.94 11.90
C VAL A 193 22.64 1.11 10.57
N LEU A 194 23.35 1.51 9.50
CA LEU A 194 22.78 1.64 8.16
C LEU A 194 22.37 0.27 7.59
N ASP A 195 23.05 -0.80 7.94
CA ASP A 195 22.70 -2.16 7.53
C ASP A 195 21.38 -2.60 8.17
N TRP A 196 21.10 -2.23 9.41
CA TRP A 196 19.80 -2.43 10.03
C TRP A 196 18.68 -1.63 9.36
N VAL A 197 18.93 -0.37 8.99
CA VAL A 197 17.99 0.45 8.21
C VAL A 197 17.72 -0.20 6.85
N ASN A 198 18.77 -0.67 6.17
CA ASN A 198 18.65 -1.38 4.90
C ASN A 198 17.88 -2.69 5.05
N LEU A 199 18.10 -3.45 6.12
CA LEU A 199 17.33 -4.67 6.43
C LEU A 199 15.84 -4.38 6.52
N TYR A 200 15.43 -3.36 7.27
CA TYR A 200 14.01 -3.02 7.40
C TYR A 200 13.40 -2.55 6.08
N ALA A 201 14.15 -1.78 5.30
CA ALA A 201 13.72 -1.37 3.96
C ALA A 201 13.55 -2.57 3.03
N LEU A 202 14.49 -3.52 3.04
CA LEU A 202 14.40 -4.76 2.27
C LEU A 202 13.23 -5.63 2.73
N ALA A 203 13.04 -5.79 4.04
CA ALA A 203 11.95 -6.58 4.58
C ALA A 203 10.59 -6.07 4.12
N VAL A 204 10.38 -4.75 4.13
CA VAL A 204 9.13 -4.13 3.64
C VAL A 204 8.97 -4.27 2.12
N ASN A 205 10.05 -4.16 1.35
CA ASN A 205 9.98 -4.25 -0.12
C ASN A 205 9.87 -5.70 -0.64
N GLU A 206 10.31 -6.66 0.13
CA GLU A 206 10.42 -8.07 -0.26
C GLU A 206 9.35 -8.96 0.39
N GLU A 207 8.44 -8.39 1.17
CA GLU A 207 7.33 -9.10 1.83
C GLU A 207 6.31 -9.78 0.85
#